data_b393ce97306dd32142854a13165e18d3
#
_entry.id   b393ce97306dd32142854a13165e18d3
#
_cell.length_a   1.000
_cell.length_b   1.000
_cell.length_c   1.000
_cell.angle_alpha   90.00
_cell.angle_beta   90.00
_cell.angle_gamma   90.00
#
_symmetry.space_group_name_H-M   'P 1'
#
loop_
_entity.id
_entity.type
_entity.pdbx_description
1 polymer ?
#
loop_
_entity_poly.entity_id
_entity_poly.type
_entity_poly.pdbx_seq_one_letter_code
_entity_poly.pdbx_strand_id
1 'polypeptide(L)'
;DNVYQTLPLYSNLKTTGVYVYAQDFDIQGRKATIHAESEVRNDSKATRQFSYQVTILDADGKLMKTFQGDKVTLKAGETKTVKASAILHNLHFWSWGYGYLYTVKTALKDDNNQIFDEVSTRTGFRKTRFAEGKIWLNDRVIQMKGYAQRTSNEWPAVGLSVPAWLSDFSNDLMVKGNANLVRWMHATPWKQDVESCDRVGLIQAMPAGDAEKDRCLL
;
A
#
# COMPACT_ATOMS: atom_id res chain seq x y z
N ASP A 1 14.02 -15.72 10.00
CA ASP A 1 13.47 -16.95 10.58
C ASP A 1 12.93 -17.85 9.46
N ASN A 2 12.73 -19.14 9.74
CA ASN A 2 12.19 -20.08 8.76
C ASN A 2 10.63 -20.03 8.72
N VAL A 3 10.01 -19.22 9.54
CA VAL A 3 8.60 -18.84 9.45
C VAL A 3 8.53 -17.34 9.23
N TYR A 4 7.91 -16.93 8.15
CA TYR A 4 7.97 -15.56 7.69
C TYR A 4 6.75 -15.17 6.85
N GLN A 5 6.50 -13.87 6.76
CA GLN A 5 5.54 -13.28 5.84
C GLN A 5 6.18 -13.19 4.46
N THR A 6 5.50 -13.69 3.42
CA THR A 6 6.03 -13.61 2.05
C THR A 6 6.01 -12.16 1.56
N LEU A 7 6.87 -11.85 0.59
CA LEU A 7 6.90 -10.52 0.00
C LEU A 7 5.73 -10.33 -0.98
N PRO A 8 5.11 -9.15 -1.02
CA PRO A 8 4.02 -8.88 -1.94
C PRO A 8 4.51 -8.83 -3.39
N LEU A 9 3.62 -9.17 -4.31
CA LEU A 9 3.72 -8.91 -5.75
C LEU A 9 4.84 -9.63 -6.49
N TYR A 10 5.31 -10.76 -6.01
CA TYR A 10 6.16 -11.63 -6.82
C TYR A 10 5.33 -12.77 -7.38
N SER A 11 4.46 -12.48 -8.36
CA SER A 11 3.59 -13.48 -8.95
C SER A 11 4.36 -14.61 -9.62
N ASN A 12 5.56 -14.35 -10.13
CA ASN A 12 6.49 -15.36 -10.61
C ASN A 12 6.99 -16.30 -9.49
N LEU A 13 7.02 -15.83 -8.24
CA LEU A 13 7.29 -16.66 -7.06
C LEU A 13 6.02 -17.25 -6.46
N LYS A 14 4.84 -16.93 -7.02
CA LYS A 14 3.52 -17.40 -6.57
C LYS A 14 3.26 -17.05 -5.09
N THR A 15 3.69 -15.87 -4.65
CA THR A 15 3.47 -15.36 -3.30
C THR A 15 2.42 -14.25 -3.31
N THR A 16 1.57 -14.19 -2.29
CA THR A 16 0.54 -13.14 -2.15
C THR A 16 1.06 -11.96 -1.31
N GLY A 17 1.93 -12.24 -0.34
CA GLY A 17 2.55 -11.22 0.49
C GLY A 17 1.65 -10.64 1.56
N VAL A 18 1.94 -9.40 1.93
CA VAL A 18 1.20 -8.62 2.92
C VAL A 18 0.28 -7.65 2.20
N TYR A 19 -0.99 -7.65 2.59
CA TYR A 19 -2.01 -6.77 2.04
C TYR A 19 -2.75 -6.03 3.14
N VAL A 20 -2.77 -4.70 3.05
CA VAL A 20 -3.45 -3.81 4.00
C VAL A 20 -4.47 -2.97 3.25
N TYR A 21 -5.72 -2.98 3.71
CA TYR A 21 -6.80 -2.24 3.07
C TYR A 21 -7.87 -1.82 4.08
N ALA A 22 -8.75 -0.91 3.67
CA ALA A 22 -9.86 -0.43 4.48
C ALA A 22 -11.20 -0.71 3.83
N GLN A 23 -12.21 -0.97 4.66
CA GLN A 23 -13.60 -1.15 4.28
C GLN A 23 -14.53 -0.39 5.24
N ASP A 24 -15.84 -0.44 5.01
CA ASP A 24 -16.87 0.15 5.88
C ASP A 24 -16.58 1.62 6.23
N PHE A 25 -16.23 2.39 5.19
CA PHE A 25 -15.85 3.78 5.36
C PHE A 25 -17.04 4.66 5.81
N ASP A 26 -16.85 5.36 6.91
CA ASP A 26 -17.60 6.53 7.30
C ASP A 26 -16.68 7.75 7.17
N ILE A 27 -16.81 8.44 6.03
CA ILE A 27 -15.91 9.56 5.69
C ILE A 27 -16.13 10.75 6.63
N GLN A 28 -17.39 11.07 6.94
CA GLN A 28 -17.72 12.17 7.85
C GLN A 28 -17.30 11.87 9.29
N GLY A 29 -17.58 10.67 9.76
CA GLY A 29 -17.19 10.20 11.09
C GLY A 29 -15.71 9.84 11.20
N ARG A 30 -14.93 9.98 10.12
CA ARG A 30 -13.49 9.67 10.08
C ARG A 30 -13.17 8.27 10.61
N LYS A 31 -13.96 7.28 10.16
CA LYS A 31 -13.91 5.90 10.64
C LYS A 31 -13.88 4.91 9.48
N ALA A 32 -13.15 3.82 9.65
CA ALA A 32 -13.18 2.67 8.74
C ALA A 32 -12.73 1.40 9.46
N THR A 33 -13.05 0.25 8.89
CA THR A 33 -12.50 -1.04 9.30
C THR A 33 -11.21 -1.27 8.54
N ILE A 34 -10.08 -1.38 9.26
CA ILE A 34 -8.79 -1.69 8.67
C ILE A 34 -8.55 -3.17 8.75
N HIS A 35 -8.20 -3.76 7.61
CA HIS A 35 -7.87 -5.16 7.45
C HIS A 35 -6.39 -5.29 7.11
N ALA A 36 -5.75 -6.30 7.67
CA ALA A 36 -4.42 -6.74 7.29
C ALA A 36 -4.44 -8.25 7.06
N GLU A 37 -3.89 -8.67 5.95
CA GLU A 37 -3.75 -10.07 5.56
C GLU A 37 -2.29 -10.33 5.21
N SER A 38 -1.73 -11.43 5.68
CA SER A 38 -0.37 -11.83 5.36
C SER A 38 -0.33 -13.30 4.98
N GLU A 39 0.28 -13.61 3.85
CA GLU A 39 0.65 -14.97 3.54
C GLU A 39 1.89 -15.33 4.34
N VAL A 40 1.76 -16.35 5.19
CA VAL A 40 2.85 -16.84 6.06
C VAL A 40 3.24 -18.22 5.62
N ARG A 41 4.54 -18.43 5.50
CA ARG A 41 5.15 -19.70 5.10
C ARG A 41 6.04 -20.26 6.20
N ASN A 42 5.96 -21.57 6.42
CA ASN A 42 6.81 -22.29 7.37
C ASN A 42 7.77 -23.22 6.61
N ASP A 43 8.98 -22.77 6.38
CA ASP A 43 10.05 -23.55 5.75
C ASP A 43 10.88 -24.35 6.80
N SER A 44 10.47 -24.34 8.08
CA SER A 44 11.10 -25.17 9.09
C SER A 44 10.67 -26.63 9.01
N LYS A 45 11.39 -27.51 9.68
CA LYS A 45 11.07 -28.95 9.76
C LYS A 45 10.05 -29.30 10.85
N ALA A 46 9.53 -28.31 11.58
CA ALA A 46 8.65 -28.49 12.71
C ALA A 46 7.35 -27.69 12.56
N THR A 47 6.29 -28.16 13.20
CA THR A 47 5.08 -27.34 13.36
C THR A 47 5.40 -26.14 14.25
N ARG A 48 4.91 -24.96 13.86
CA ARG A 48 5.13 -23.70 14.57
C ARG A 48 3.79 -23.09 14.96
N GLN A 49 3.77 -22.47 16.12
CA GLN A 49 2.64 -21.70 16.63
C GLN A 49 3.03 -20.24 16.79
N PHE A 50 2.13 -19.34 16.42
CA PHE A 50 2.36 -17.90 16.52
C PHE A 50 1.04 -17.13 16.58
N SER A 51 1.11 -15.89 17.02
CA SER A 51 0.04 -14.89 16.90
C SER A 51 0.39 -13.86 15.84
N TYR A 52 -0.64 -13.38 15.13
CA TYR A 52 -0.51 -12.32 14.14
C TYR A 52 -0.96 -10.99 14.74
N GLN A 53 -0.05 -10.02 14.84
CA GLN A 53 -0.33 -8.71 15.41
C GLN A 53 -0.19 -7.63 14.35
N VAL A 54 -1.11 -6.66 14.40
CA VAL A 54 -1.08 -5.47 13.54
C VAL A 54 -0.99 -4.23 14.41
N THR A 55 -0.04 -3.36 14.09
CA THR A 55 0.16 -2.06 14.75
C THR A 55 0.08 -0.95 13.72
N ILE A 56 -0.77 0.04 13.97
CA ILE A 56 -0.96 1.18 13.07
C ILE A 56 -0.41 2.42 13.75
N LEU A 57 0.51 3.08 13.04
CA LEU A 57 1.08 4.36 13.41
C LEU A 57 0.59 5.44 12.44
N ASP A 58 0.37 6.64 12.95
CA ASP A 58 0.04 7.81 12.13
C ASP A 58 1.26 8.35 11.36
N ALA A 59 1.08 9.46 10.66
CA ALA A 59 2.14 10.07 9.85
C ALA A 59 3.34 10.55 10.69
N ASP A 60 3.14 10.86 11.97
CA ASP A 60 4.17 11.29 12.91
C ASP A 60 4.80 10.12 13.67
N GLY A 61 4.39 8.88 13.36
CA GLY A 61 4.87 7.68 14.02
C GLY A 61 4.21 7.38 15.38
N LYS A 62 3.15 8.12 15.73
CA LYS A 62 2.41 7.90 16.98
C LYS A 62 1.48 6.70 16.85
N LEU A 63 1.44 5.88 17.90
CA LEU A 63 0.57 4.72 17.96
C LEU A 63 -0.91 5.12 17.93
N MET A 64 -1.62 4.62 16.94
CA MET A 64 -3.08 4.74 16.86
C MET A 64 -3.79 3.53 17.44
N LYS A 65 -3.38 2.33 17.03
CA LYS A 65 -4.00 1.09 17.49
C LYS A 65 -3.10 -0.12 17.29
N THR A 66 -3.19 -1.06 18.21
CA THR A 66 -2.69 -2.42 18.04
C THR A 66 -3.86 -3.39 18.17
N PHE A 67 -3.92 -4.39 17.30
CA PHE A 67 -4.92 -5.45 17.31
C PHE A 67 -4.31 -6.75 16.81
N GLN A 68 -4.99 -7.86 17.07
CA GLN A 68 -4.47 -9.19 16.77
C GLN A 68 -5.51 -10.01 16.00
N GLY A 69 -5.03 -10.92 15.18
CA GLY A 69 -5.79 -12.04 14.63
C GLY A 69 -5.75 -13.25 15.54
N ASP A 70 -6.33 -14.33 15.08
CA ASP A 70 -6.33 -15.60 15.80
C ASP A 70 -4.90 -16.16 15.93
N LYS A 71 -4.72 -16.97 16.98
CA LYS A 71 -3.51 -17.78 17.13
C LYS A 71 -3.48 -18.85 16.04
N VAL A 72 -2.35 -19.00 15.39
CA VAL A 72 -2.17 -19.84 14.20
C VAL A 72 -1.18 -20.95 14.47
N THR A 73 -1.53 -22.15 14.02
CA THR A 73 -0.63 -23.29 13.96
C THR A 73 -0.35 -23.58 12.48
N LEU A 74 0.93 -23.70 12.14
CA LEU A 74 1.41 -23.92 10.76
C LEU A 74 2.36 -25.11 10.73
N LYS A 75 2.01 -26.16 9.96
CA LYS A 75 2.84 -27.36 9.82
C LYS A 75 4.11 -27.07 9.02
N ALA A 76 5.09 -27.96 9.10
CA ALA A 76 6.27 -27.91 8.25
C ALA A 76 5.90 -27.87 6.76
N GLY A 77 6.45 -26.93 6.00
CA GLY A 77 6.17 -26.73 4.57
C GLY A 77 4.80 -26.11 4.25
N GLU A 78 3.99 -25.78 5.25
CA GLU A 78 2.66 -25.20 5.02
C GLU A 78 2.74 -23.70 4.76
N THR A 79 1.85 -23.23 3.89
CA THR A 79 1.61 -21.81 3.63
C THR A 79 0.15 -21.48 3.95
N LYS A 80 -0.10 -20.38 4.67
CA LYS A 80 -1.44 -19.97 5.07
C LYS A 80 -1.57 -18.45 5.11
N THR A 81 -2.71 -17.93 4.67
CA THR A 81 -3.05 -16.52 4.87
C THR A 81 -3.64 -16.31 6.26
N VAL A 82 -3.02 -15.42 7.02
CA VAL A 82 -3.49 -14.97 8.34
C VAL A 82 -4.10 -13.59 8.21
N LYS A 83 -5.10 -13.28 9.07
CA LYS A 83 -5.88 -12.06 8.97
C LYS A 83 -6.11 -11.43 10.32
N ALA A 84 -6.20 -10.11 10.32
CA ALA A 84 -6.67 -9.34 11.46
C ALA A 84 -7.43 -8.11 10.98
N SER A 85 -8.41 -7.66 11.74
CA SER A 85 -9.13 -6.43 11.41
C SER A 85 -9.57 -5.69 12.68
N ALA A 86 -9.68 -4.37 12.55
CA ALA A 86 -10.21 -3.54 13.63
C ALA A 86 -10.81 -2.24 13.07
N ILE A 87 -11.83 -1.73 13.76
CA ILE A 87 -12.35 -0.39 13.49
C ILE A 87 -11.40 0.63 14.07
N LEU A 88 -11.01 1.61 13.23
CA LEU A 88 -10.24 2.78 13.62
C LEU A 88 -11.09 4.04 13.49
N HIS A 89 -10.87 4.95 14.42
CA HIS A 89 -11.49 6.28 14.47
C HIS A 89 -10.43 7.37 14.27
N ASN A 90 -10.89 8.59 14.03
CA ASN A 90 -10.03 9.75 13.82
C ASN A 90 -9.05 9.60 12.64
N LEU A 91 -9.45 8.85 11.63
CA LEU A 91 -8.66 8.63 10.44
C LEU A 91 -8.54 9.92 9.60
N HIS A 92 -7.38 10.09 9.00
CA HIS A 92 -7.13 11.00 7.89
C HIS A 92 -7.16 10.19 6.61
N PHE A 93 -8.13 10.48 5.75
CA PHE A 93 -8.23 9.77 4.49
C PHE A 93 -7.36 10.42 3.43
N TRP A 94 -6.56 9.60 2.77
CA TRP A 94 -5.75 10.03 1.65
C TRP A 94 -6.64 10.64 0.57
N SER A 95 -6.22 11.77 0.03
CA SER A 95 -6.96 12.48 -1.00
C SER A 95 -6.00 13.23 -1.93
N TRP A 96 -6.52 13.74 -3.02
CA TRP A 96 -5.79 14.64 -3.88
C TRP A 96 -5.26 15.86 -3.12
N GLY A 97 -3.97 16.13 -3.28
CA GLY A 97 -3.27 17.20 -2.57
C GLY A 97 -3.12 16.98 -1.07
N TYR A 98 -3.50 15.80 -0.59
CA TYR A 98 -3.41 15.41 0.81
C TYR A 98 -2.96 13.94 0.92
N GLY A 99 -1.67 13.76 0.76
CA GLY A 99 -1.01 12.45 0.79
C GLY A 99 -0.79 11.92 2.21
N TYR A 100 -1.83 11.78 3.02
CA TYR A 100 -1.68 11.28 4.38
C TYR A 100 -1.46 9.77 4.39
N LEU A 101 -0.32 9.36 4.94
CA LEU A 101 0.11 7.96 4.98
C LEU A 101 0.29 7.47 6.41
N TYR A 102 -0.12 6.24 6.64
CA TYR A 102 0.09 5.48 7.86
C TYR A 102 1.22 4.48 7.67
N THR A 103 1.86 4.12 8.76
CA THR A 103 2.73 2.94 8.82
C THR A 103 1.98 1.81 9.51
N VAL A 104 1.76 0.73 8.79
CA VAL A 104 1.13 -0.48 9.30
C VAL A 104 2.20 -1.55 9.44
N LYS A 105 2.43 -1.99 10.67
CA LYS A 105 3.35 -3.07 10.99
C LYS A 105 2.57 -4.35 11.22
N THR A 106 2.90 -5.39 10.47
CA THR A 106 2.36 -6.73 10.67
C THR A 106 3.45 -7.61 11.23
N ALA A 107 3.23 -8.20 12.39
CA ALA A 107 4.22 -8.95 13.13
C ALA A 107 3.75 -10.37 13.47
N LEU A 108 4.66 -11.32 13.37
CA LEU A 108 4.48 -12.68 13.88
C LEU A 108 5.18 -12.78 15.23
N LYS A 109 4.43 -13.25 16.24
CA LYS A 109 4.91 -13.37 17.64
C LYS A 109 4.82 -14.80 18.13
N ASP A 110 5.83 -15.21 18.87
CA ASP A 110 5.84 -16.47 19.59
C ASP A 110 4.98 -16.43 20.87
N ASP A 111 4.92 -17.53 21.59
CA ASP A 111 4.18 -17.65 22.85
C ASP A 111 4.77 -16.79 24.00
N ASN A 112 5.98 -16.31 23.85
CA ASN A 112 6.63 -15.38 24.79
C ASN A 112 6.43 -13.91 24.39
N ASN A 113 5.54 -13.62 23.41
CA ASN A 113 5.35 -12.30 22.81
C ASN A 113 6.59 -11.72 22.08
N GLN A 114 7.59 -12.52 21.79
CA GLN A 114 8.74 -12.08 21.05
C GLN A 114 8.42 -12.06 19.55
N ILE A 115 8.69 -10.92 18.91
CA ILE A 115 8.55 -10.77 17.45
C ILE A 115 9.69 -11.52 16.78
N PHE A 116 9.37 -12.40 15.85
CA PHE A 116 10.37 -13.11 15.05
C PHE A 116 10.29 -12.77 13.54
N ASP A 117 9.20 -12.12 13.11
CA ASP A 117 9.08 -11.56 11.77
C ASP A 117 8.19 -10.31 11.79
N GLU A 118 8.57 -9.26 11.08
CA GLU A 118 7.80 -8.01 10.98
C GLU A 118 7.92 -7.43 9.57
N VAL A 119 6.78 -7.04 9.01
CA VAL A 119 6.71 -6.29 7.75
C VAL A 119 6.09 -4.94 8.01
N SER A 120 6.71 -3.90 7.46
CA SER A 120 6.24 -2.51 7.56
C SER A 120 5.69 -2.06 6.21
N THR A 121 4.40 -1.72 6.19
CA THR A 121 3.70 -1.23 4.99
C THR A 121 3.30 0.23 5.19
N ARG A 122 3.74 1.11 4.29
CA ARG A 122 3.27 2.49 4.25
C ARG A 122 2.08 2.59 3.33
N THR A 123 0.95 3.08 3.79
CA THR A 123 -0.30 3.12 3.03
C THR A 123 -1.21 4.27 3.44
N GLY A 124 -1.98 4.79 2.49
CA GLY A 124 -3.07 5.72 2.75
C GLY A 124 -4.42 5.03 2.58
N PHE A 125 -5.38 5.36 3.43
CA PHE A 125 -6.73 4.83 3.32
C PHE A 125 -7.62 5.80 2.56
N ARG A 126 -8.31 5.31 1.53
CA ARG A 126 -9.25 6.09 0.72
C ARG A 126 -10.40 5.23 0.23
N LYS A 127 -11.56 5.84 0.07
CA LYS A 127 -12.73 5.24 -0.56
C LYS A 127 -12.83 5.70 -2.01
N THR A 128 -12.81 4.78 -2.95
CA THR A 128 -12.98 5.07 -4.37
C THR A 128 -14.22 4.34 -4.90
N ARG A 129 -14.97 5.01 -5.76
CA ARG A 129 -16.17 4.44 -6.42
C ARG A 129 -16.28 4.97 -7.84
N PHE A 130 -16.59 4.09 -8.76
CA PHE A 130 -16.94 4.41 -10.14
C PHE A 130 -18.44 4.14 -10.30
N ALA A 131 -19.22 5.18 -10.40
CA ALA A 131 -20.68 5.08 -10.51
C ALA A 131 -21.26 6.28 -11.22
N GLU A 132 -22.38 6.08 -11.93
CA GLU A 132 -23.13 7.15 -12.60
C GLU A 132 -22.27 7.94 -13.60
N GLY A 133 -21.31 7.28 -14.25
CA GLY A 133 -20.37 7.94 -15.17
C GLY A 133 -19.39 8.89 -14.47
N LYS A 134 -19.25 8.81 -13.16
CA LYS A 134 -18.41 9.69 -12.35
C LYS A 134 -17.41 8.89 -11.53
N ILE A 135 -16.33 9.58 -11.14
CA ILE A 135 -15.33 9.07 -10.22
C ILE A 135 -15.55 9.75 -8.87
N TRP A 136 -15.62 8.94 -7.83
CA TRP A 136 -15.82 9.39 -6.46
C TRP A 136 -14.58 9.07 -5.62
N LEU A 137 -14.10 10.06 -4.90
CA LEU A 137 -13.02 9.91 -3.92
C LEU A 137 -13.52 10.44 -2.58
N ASN A 138 -13.55 9.59 -1.56
CA ASN A 138 -14.03 9.93 -0.22
C ASN A 138 -15.41 10.61 -0.25
N ASP A 139 -16.36 10.00 -0.98
CA ASP A 139 -17.74 10.45 -1.19
C ASP A 139 -17.90 11.81 -1.91
N ARG A 140 -16.85 12.29 -2.57
CA ARG A 140 -16.89 13.50 -3.41
C ARG A 140 -16.61 13.13 -4.86
N VAL A 141 -17.40 13.69 -5.78
CA VAL A 141 -17.13 13.58 -7.21
C VAL A 141 -15.86 14.35 -7.54
N ILE A 142 -14.96 13.72 -8.25
CA ILE A 142 -13.75 14.36 -8.76
C ILE A 142 -13.72 14.32 -10.29
N GLN A 143 -13.23 15.39 -10.87
CA GLN A 143 -12.90 15.48 -12.29
C GLN A 143 -11.41 15.23 -12.44
N MET A 144 -11.03 14.25 -13.28
CA MET A 144 -9.61 13.98 -13.53
C MET A 144 -9.01 15.08 -14.38
N LYS A 145 -8.01 15.76 -13.82
CA LYS A 145 -7.19 16.79 -14.47
C LYS A 145 -5.74 16.34 -14.32
N GLY A 146 -5.12 15.96 -15.42
CA GLY A 146 -3.82 15.32 -15.30
C GLY A 146 -2.89 15.60 -16.44
N TYR A 147 -1.68 15.14 -16.24
CA TYR A 147 -0.59 15.15 -17.21
C TYR A 147 -0.22 13.73 -17.57
N ALA A 148 0.21 13.54 -18.80
CA ALA A 148 0.95 12.36 -19.20
C ALA A 148 2.43 12.60 -18.91
N GLN A 149 3.09 11.67 -18.25
CA GLN A 149 4.49 11.77 -17.85
C GLN A 149 5.22 10.48 -18.18
N ARG A 150 6.44 10.60 -18.65
CA ARG A 150 7.36 9.47 -18.76
C ARG A 150 8.12 9.27 -17.47
N THR A 151 8.44 8.02 -17.14
CA THR A 151 9.26 7.69 -15.97
C THR A 151 10.66 8.29 -16.03
N SER A 152 11.15 8.60 -17.22
CA SER A 152 12.45 9.24 -17.42
C SER A 152 12.46 10.75 -17.14
N ASN A 153 11.28 11.37 -17.05
CA ASN A 153 11.10 12.82 -16.90
C ASN A 153 12.00 13.69 -17.78
N GLU A 154 12.75 13.08 -18.68
CA GLU A 154 13.67 13.76 -19.63
C GLU A 154 14.63 14.76 -18.96
N TRP A 155 15.00 14.48 -17.70
CA TRP A 155 15.95 15.32 -16.97
C TRP A 155 17.36 15.12 -17.49
N PRO A 156 18.04 16.18 -17.98
CA PRO A 156 19.43 16.08 -18.35
C PRO A 156 20.30 15.54 -17.22
N ALA A 157 21.28 14.74 -17.55
CA ALA A 157 22.25 14.13 -16.64
C ALA A 157 21.75 12.97 -15.76
N VAL A 158 20.45 12.79 -15.54
CA VAL A 158 19.94 11.66 -14.74
C VAL A 158 19.20 10.61 -15.58
N GLY A 159 18.76 10.97 -16.79
CA GLY A 159 18.09 10.07 -17.72
C GLY A 159 16.89 9.37 -17.07
N LEU A 160 16.89 8.03 -17.08
CA LEU A 160 15.84 7.19 -16.52
C LEU A 160 15.92 7.04 -14.99
N SER A 161 17.04 7.35 -14.38
CA SER A 161 17.27 7.17 -12.94
C SER A 161 16.92 8.42 -12.16
N VAL A 162 15.64 8.67 -12.01
CA VAL A 162 15.15 9.84 -11.26
C VAL A 162 15.26 9.55 -9.75
N PRO A 163 16.01 10.36 -8.99
CA PRO A 163 16.08 10.22 -7.54
C PRO A 163 14.77 10.63 -6.87
N ALA A 164 14.47 10.08 -5.69
CA ALA A 164 13.20 10.26 -5.00
C ALA A 164 12.81 11.75 -4.81
N TRP A 165 13.78 12.60 -4.45
CA TRP A 165 13.53 14.04 -4.27
C TRP A 165 13.07 14.74 -5.56
N LEU A 166 13.56 14.29 -6.72
CA LEU A 166 13.20 14.87 -8.00
C LEU A 166 11.81 14.42 -8.44
N SER A 167 11.43 13.16 -8.14
CA SER A 167 10.05 12.69 -8.29
C SER A 167 9.10 13.50 -7.42
N ASP A 168 9.46 13.75 -6.15
CA ASP A 168 8.66 14.58 -5.23
C ASP A 168 8.49 16.00 -5.76
N PHE A 169 9.58 16.62 -6.24
CA PHE A 169 9.54 17.96 -6.82
C PHE A 169 8.62 18.03 -8.04
N SER A 170 8.77 17.09 -8.98
CA SER A 170 7.96 17.05 -10.20
C SER A 170 6.48 16.83 -9.90
N ASN A 171 6.16 15.85 -9.07
CA ASN A 171 4.78 15.51 -8.72
C ASN A 171 4.10 16.61 -7.87
N ASP A 172 4.85 17.25 -6.98
CA ASP A 172 4.36 18.38 -6.19
C ASP A 172 4.01 19.59 -7.07
N LEU A 173 4.82 19.86 -8.11
CA LEU A 173 4.50 20.90 -9.10
C LEU A 173 3.19 20.59 -9.84
N MET A 174 2.90 19.33 -10.17
CA MET A 174 1.62 18.95 -10.77
C MET A 174 0.46 19.25 -9.83
N VAL A 175 0.57 18.88 -8.56
CA VAL A 175 -0.46 19.15 -7.54
C VAL A 175 -0.66 20.65 -7.35
N LYS A 176 0.42 21.44 -7.27
CA LYS A 176 0.38 22.90 -7.19
C LYS A 176 -0.25 23.54 -8.43
N GLY A 177 -0.08 22.92 -9.59
CA GLY A 177 -0.75 23.29 -10.84
C GLY A 177 -2.21 22.84 -10.95
N ASN A 178 -2.82 22.37 -9.84
CA ASN A 178 -4.19 21.83 -9.79
C ASN A 178 -4.42 20.54 -10.58
N ALA A 179 -3.37 19.79 -10.91
CA ALA A 179 -3.52 18.43 -11.38
C ALA A 179 -3.84 17.48 -10.21
N ASN A 180 -4.66 16.49 -10.47
CA ASN A 180 -4.99 15.43 -9.51
C ASN A 180 -4.68 14.03 -10.05
N LEU A 181 -4.15 13.94 -11.28
CA LEU A 181 -3.85 12.69 -11.96
C LEU A 181 -2.53 12.81 -12.72
N VAL A 182 -1.71 11.78 -12.62
CA VAL A 182 -0.62 11.52 -13.57
C VAL A 182 -0.92 10.23 -14.34
N ARG A 183 -0.78 10.28 -15.66
CA ARG A 183 -0.77 9.08 -16.50
C ARG A 183 0.66 8.77 -16.88
N TRP A 184 1.16 7.67 -16.37
CA TRP A 184 2.47 7.17 -16.75
C TRP A 184 2.44 6.63 -18.19
N MET A 185 3.42 6.99 -19.01
CA MET A 185 3.55 6.53 -20.40
C MET A 185 4.99 6.11 -20.66
N HIS A 186 5.17 5.16 -21.39
CA HIS A 186 4.45 3.96 -21.83
C HIS A 186 5.08 2.77 -21.14
N ALA A 187 5.65 3.01 -19.97
CA ALA A 187 6.33 2.04 -19.13
C ALA A 187 5.88 2.20 -17.67
N THR A 188 6.02 1.13 -16.91
CA THR A 188 5.75 1.13 -15.48
C THR A 188 6.69 2.14 -14.79
N PRO A 189 6.15 3.03 -13.93
CA PRO A 189 6.97 3.97 -13.18
C PRO A 189 7.88 3.26 -12.19
N TRP A 190 8.95 3.91 -11.83
CA TRP A 190 9.82 3.44 -10.76
C TRP A 190 9.10 3.48 -9.41
N LYS A 191 9.54 2.65 -8.48
CA LYS A 191 9.00 2.61 -7.12
C LYS A 191 8.99 3.99 -6.46
N GLN A 192 10.05 4.78 -6.58
CA GLN A 192 10.13 6.14 -6.04
C GLN A 192 9.10 7.09 -6.64
N ASP A 193 8.74 6.92 -7.92
CA ASP A 193 7.70 7.73 -8.56
C ASP A 193 6.32 7.42 -7.98
N VAL A 194 6.02 6.13 -7.78
CA VAL A 194 4.77 5.69 -7.15
C VAL A 194 4.69 6.19 -5.71
N GLU A 195 5.75 6.00 -4.94
CA GLU A 195 5.81 6.46 -3.54
C GLU A 195 5.72 7.99 -3.42
N SER A 196 6.24 8.71 -4.40
CA SER A 196 6.11 10.16 -4.47
C SER A 196 4.66 10.59 -4.67
N CYS A 197 3.95 9.95 -5.60
CA CYS A 197 2.52 10.22 -5.80
C CYS A 197 1.70 9.95 -4.54
N ASP A 198 2.03 8.92 -3.78
CA ASP A 198 1.38 8.62 -2.51
C ASP A 198 1.61 9.74 -1.49
N ARG A 199 2.83 10.28 -1.41
CA ARG A 199 3.19 11.37 -0.48
C ARG A 199 2.54 12.71 -0.83
N VAL A 200 2.52 13.06 -2.10
CA VAL A 200 1.97 14.37 -2.53
C VAL A 200 0.45 14.36 -2.73
N GLY A 201 -0.17 13.19 -2.75
CA GLY A 201 -1.60 13.05 -3.01
C GLY A 201 -1.94 13.19 -4.50
N LEU A 202 -1.27 12.44 -5.37
CA LEU A 202 -1.51 12.45 -6.81
C LEU A 202 -2.01 11.07 -7.26
N ILE A 203 -3.19 11.05 -7.89
CA ILE A 203 -3.77 9.80 -8.42
C ILE A 203 -2.94 9.34 -9.62
N GLN A 204 -2.80 8.02 -9.77
CA GLN A 204 -1.98 7.43 -10.81
C GLN A 204 -2.83 6.59 -11.76
N ALA A 205 -2.63 6.79 -13.06
CA ALA A 205 -3.07 5.89 -14.11
C ALA A 205 -1.85 5.13 -14.63
N MET A 206 -1.78 3.85 -14.25
CA MET A 206 -0.69 2.96 -14.66
C MET A 206 -0.91 2.45 -16.08
N PRO A 207 0.14 2.31 -16.89
CA PRO A 207 0.02 1.64 -18.17
C PRO A 207 -0.21 0.14 -17.96
N ALA A 208 -1.11 -0.40 -18.76
CA ALA A 208 -1.28 -1.84 -18.96
C ALA A 208 -1.22 -2.10 -20.47
N GLY A 209 -0.19 -1.55 -21.08
CA GLY A 209 -0.07 -1.50 -22.52
C GLY A 209 0.38 -2.80 -23.16
N ASP A 210 0.45 -2.83 -24.47
CA ASP A 210 0.74 -4.02 -25.23
C ASP A 210 2.06 -4.69 -24.88
N ALA A 211 3.11 -3.91 -24.80
CA ALA A 211 4.43 -4.42 -24.44
C ALA A 211 4.47 -4.87 -22.97
N GLU A 212 3.56 -4.35 -22.17
CA GLU A 212 3.52 -4.54 -20.73
C GLU A 212 2.38 -5.48 -20.31
N LYS A 213 1.42 -5.77 -21.18
CA LYS A 213 0.18 -6.47 -20.82
C LYS A 213 0.37 -7.81 -20.12
N ASP A 214 1.45 -8.49 -20.39
CA ASP A 214 1.76 -9.78 -19.76
C ASP A 214 2.72 -9.66 -18.59
N ARG A 215 3.27 -8.46 -18.34
CA ARG A 215 4.30 -8.23 -17.33
C ARG A 215 3.92 -7.20 -16.28
N CYS A 216 2.97 -6.34 -16.58
CA CYS A 216 2.52 -5.27 -15.67
C CYS A 216 1.25 -5.62 -14.89
N LEU A 217 0.71 -6.80 -15.09
CA LEU A 217 -0.37 -7.37 -14.28
C LEU A 217 0.16 -8.17 -13.09
N LEU A 218 1.36 -7.89 -12.69
CA LEU A 218 2.06 -8.56 -11.60
C LEU A 218 2.03 -7.73 -10.35
#